data_0320a0d9d0b702f2c49cb6873fd807fa
#
_entry.id   0320a0d9d0b702f2c49cb6873fd807fa
#
_cell.length_a   1.000
_cell.length_b   1.000
_cell.length_c   1.000
_cell.angle_alpha   90.00
_cell.angle_beta   90.00
_cell.angle_gamma   90.00
#
_symmetry.space_group_name_H-M   'P 1'
#
loop_
_entity.id
_entity.type
_entity.pdbx_description
1 polymer ?
#
loop_
_entity_poly.entity_id
_entity_poly.type
_entity_poly.pdbx_seq_one_letter_code
_entity_poly.pdbx_strand_id
1 'polypeptide(L)'
;MKYLKKLRFLIFLLAAFVLFDSLLAHFCPPMLLDGRYYLNDYEVTRRDHTEKVWDKVFFGNSSVIAAYREDLDDSGYINLGLDYGVVRDLWEMVDRGIIKVGSEIVLGLNYLTLYDDFETNPTYPFNRGILEPYSYFQRDKLYILTESSLKSVIGMSVERPFEGQEKSYYYGSLSNTEIEEKLDHYRETYWSLPLSDFSENLNALEKLAAYCSEHGICLRAVWMPWNPTVEAPELVGRVREAADAVLQRYDAEILDLSNRFDAACFYDLGHLNYE
;
A
#
# COMPACT_ATOMS: atom_id res chain seq x y z
N MET A 1 -17.24 46.99 -14.90
CA MET A 1 -17.41 45.93 -15.91
C MET A 1 -16.09 45.21 -16.29
N LYS A 2 -15.00 45.92 -16.58
CA LYS A 2 -13.71 45.32 -17.01
C LYS A 2 -13.09 44.35 -15.96
N TYR A 3 -13.17 44.69 -14.67
CA TYR A 3 -12.66 43.82 -13.56
C TYR A 3 -13.52 42.58 -13.37
N LEU A 4 -14.84 42.66 -13.52
CA LEU A 4 -15.74 41.51 -13.42
C LEU A 4 -15.49 40.48 -14.53
N LYS A 5 -15.17 40.95 -15.76
CA LYS A 5 -14.80 40.04 -16.86
C LYS A 5 -13.46 39.30 -16.57
N LYS A 6 -12.48 40.04 -16.04
CA LYS A 6 -11.18 39.43 -15.65
C LYS A 6 -11.35 38.41 -14.52
N LEU A 7 -12.18 38.75 -13.51
CA LEU A 7 -12.45 37.84 -12.40
C LEU A 7 -13.15 36.55 -12.87
N ARG A 8 -14.17 36.69 -13.75
CA ARG A 8 -14.86 35.52 -14.35
C ARG A 8 -13.91 34.66 -15.16
N PHE A 9 -13.02 35.27 -15.93
CA PHE A 9 -12.00 34.54 -16.68
C PHE A 9 -11.02 33.77 -15.74
N LEU A 10 -10.60 34.42 -14.66
CA LEU A 10 -9.70 33.79 -13.68
C LEU A 10 -10.36 32.60 -12.96
N ILE A 11 -11.64 32.78 -12.57
CA ILE A 11 -12.45 31.71 -11.97
C ILE A 11 -12.62 30.55 -12.96
N PHE A 12 -12.92 30.84 -14.22
CA PHE A 12 -13.04 29.81 -15.25
C PHE A 12 -11.71 29.05 -15.46
N LEU A 13 -10.60 29.79 -15.53
CA LEU A 13 -9.28 29.20 -15.70
C LEU A 13 -8.90 28.28 -14.51
N LEU A 14 -9.18 28.74 -13.29
CA LEU A 14 -8.96 27.96 -12.07
C LEU A 14 -9.84 26.69 -12.05
N ALA A 15 -11.13 26.85 -12.37
CA ALA A 15 -12.04 25.72 -12.44
C ALA A 15 -11.64 24.71 -13.53
N ALA A 16 -11.21 25.20 -14.69
CA ALA A 16 -10.72 24.36 -15.78
C ALA A 16 -9.42 23.63 -15.37
N PHE A 17 -8.51 24.30 -14.66
CA PHE A 17 -7.29 23.70 -14.14
C PHE A 17 -7.61 22.60 -13.12
N VAL A 18 -8.45 22.89 -12.13
CA VAL A 18 -8.83 21.89 -11.11
C VAL A 18 -9.54 20.71 -11.74
N LEU A 19 -10.46 20.95 -12.68
CA LEU A 19 -11.16 19.89 -13.40
C LEU A 19 -10.17 19.03 -14.20
N PHE A 20 -9.27 19.67 -14.95
CA PHE A 20 -8.27 18.97 -15.75
C PHE A 20 -7.32 18.16 -14.86
N ASP A 21 -6.83 18.77 -13.77
CA ASP A 21 -5.95 18.13 -12.81
C ASP A 21 -6.62 16.93 -12.12
N SER A 22 -7.91 17.09 -11.72
CA SER A 22 -8.70 16.00 -11.16
C SER A 22 -8.97 14.87 -12.16
N LEU A 23 -9.24 15.21 -13.42
CA LEU A 23 -9.40 14.22 -14.49
C LEU A 23 -8.09 13.46 -14.75
N LEU A 24 -6.97 14.15 -14.78
CA LEU A 24 -5.67 13.50 -14.91
C LEU A 24 -5.40 12.58 -13.72
N ALA A 25 -5.65 13.02 -12.50
CA ALA A 25 -5.46 12.22 -11.30
C ALA A 25 -6.29 10.93 -11.32
N HIS A 26 -7.51 11.01 -11.86
CA HIS A 26 -8.46 9.89 -11.85
C HIS A 26 -8.27 8.92 -13.01
N PHE A 27 -7.98 9.43 -14.22
CA PHE A 27 -7.99 8.64 -15.45
C PHE A 27 -6.62 8.37 -16.05
N CYS A 28 -5.56 9.08 -15.61
CA CYS A 28 -4.23 8.85 -16.16
C CYS A 28 -3.65 7.57 -15.55
N PRO A 29 -3.66 6.42 -16.24
CA PRO A 29 -3.06 5.21 -15.71
C PRO A 29 -1.54 5.40 -15.64
N PRO A 30 -0.88 4.82 -14.64
CA PRO A 30 0.58 4.86 -14.49
C PRO A 30 1.35 4.44 -15.74
N MET A 31 0.78 3.54 -16.53
CA MET A 31 1.36 3.04 -17.79
C MET A 31 1.60 4.11 -18.85
N LEU A 32 0.85 5.22 -18.83
CA LEU A 32 1.09 6.33 -19.77
C LEU A 32 2.34 7.14 -19.40
N LEU A 33 2.90 6.90 -18.24
CA LEU A 33 4.04 7.64 -17.71
C LEU A 33 5.39 7.02 -18.12
N ASP A 34 5.38 5.96 -18.93
CA ASP A 34 6.52 5.38 -19.65
C ASP A 34 7.79 5.16 -18.79
N GLY A 35 7.63 4.72 -17.55
CA GLY A 35 8.73 4.40 -16.63
C GLY A 35 9.65 5.56 -16.23
N ARG A 36 9.33 6.80 -16.65
CA ARG A 36 10.13 7.99 -16.37
C ARG A 36 9.82 8.65 -15.02
N TYR A 37 8.89 8.08 -14.27
CA TYR A 37 8.37 8.66 -13.04
C TYR A 37 8.60 7.72 -11.88
N TYR A 38 8.76 8.29 -10.70
CA TYR A 38 8.72 7.48 -9.49
C TYR A 38 7.33 6.84 -9.38
N LEU A 39 7.32 5.53 -9.28
CA LEU A 39 6.11 4.74 -9.07
C LEU A 39 6.01 4.38 -7.59
N ASN A 40 4.83 4.54 -6.99
CA ASN A 40 4.54 3.95 -5.71
C ASN A 40 4.30 2.43 -5.86
N ASP A 41 4.23 1.69 -4.75
CA ASP A 41 4.12 0.22 -4.78
C ASP A 41 2.90 -0.28 -5.57
N TYR A 42 1.77 0.42 -5.45
CA TYR A 42 0.58 0.10 -6.24
C TYR A 42 0.82 0.30 -7.74
N GLU A 43 1.48 1.39 -8.12
CA GLU A 43 1.79 1.69 -9.51
C GLU A 43 2.81 0.70 -10.09
N VAL A 44 3.79 0.25 -9.30
CA VAL A 44 4.72 -0.83 -9.69
C VAL A 44 3.93 -2.12 -9.93
N THR A 45 3.10 -2.54 -8.98
CA THR A 45 2.24 -3.72 -9.17
C THR A 45 1.37 -3.60 -10.41
N ARG A 46 0.77 -2.43 -10.63
CA ARG A 46 -0.14 -2.19 -11.77
C ARG A 46 0.58 -2.16 -13.13
N ARG A 47 1.84 -1.73 -13.16
CA ARG A 47 2.70 -1.79 -14.34
C ARG A 47 3.00 -3.22 -14.74
N ASP A 48 3.31 -4.06 -13.75
CA ASP A 48 3.74 -5.43 -13.96
C ASP A 48 2.56 -6.39 -14.21
N HIS A 49 1.37 -6.04 -13.66
CA HIS A 49 0.11 -6.79 -13.79
C HIS A 49 -0.96 -5.94 -14.48
N THR A 50 -1.00 -6.02 -15.81
CA THR A 50 -1.89 -5.19 -16.66
C THR A 50 -3.28 -5.78 -16.89
N GLU A 51 -3.52 -7.02 -16.47
CA GLU A 51 -4.79 -7.71 -16.58
C GLU A 51 -5.88 -7.01 -15.77
N LYS A 52 -7.13 -7.15 -16.26
CA LYS A 52 -8.29 -6.48 -15.63
C LYS A 52 -8.75 -7.15 -14.34
N VAL A 53 -8.47 -8.43 -14.19
CA VAL A 53 -8.80 -9.24 -13.03
C VAL A 53 -7.55 -9.93 -12.57
N TRP A 54 -7.18 -9.71 -11.34
CA TRP A 54 -6.08 -10.40 -10.68
C TRP A 54 -6.63 -11.65 -10.02
N ASP A 55 -6.21 -12.81 -10.47
CA ASP A 55 -6.79 -14.07 -9.98
C ASP A 55 -6.53 -14.26 -8.50
N LYS A 56 -5.28 -14.12 -8.07
CA LYS A 56 -4.84 -14.27 -6.68
C LYS A 56 -4.01 -13.07 -6.24
N VAL A 57 -4.30 -12.56 -5.06
CA VAL A 57 -3.65 -11.37 -4.51
C VAL A 57 -3.13 -11.65 -3.11
N PHE A 58 -1.88 -11.30 -2.84
CA PHE A 58 -1.32 -11.26 -1.49
C PHE A 58 -1.16 -9.79 -1.08
N PHE A 59 -2.07 -9.33 -0.24
CA PHE A 59 -2.10 -7.95 0.26
C PHE A 59 -1.52 -7.84 1.66
N GLY A 60 -0.88 -6.72 1.94
CA GLY A 60 -0.43 -6.31 3.28
C GLY A 60 0.37 -5.01 3.24
N ASN A 61 1.09 -4.73 4.31
CA ASN A 61 1.99 -3.59 4.36
C ASN A 61 3.41 -3.98 3.86
N SER A 62 4.41 -3.18 4.22
CA SER A 62 5.82 -3.44 3.88
C SER A 62 6.34 -4.81 4.33
N SER A 63 5.72 -5.45 5.33
CA SER A 63 6.09 -6.82 5.72
C SER A 63 5.76 -7.85 4.64
N VAL A 64 4.67 -7.65 3.87
CA VAL A 64 4.35 -8.48 2.70
C VAL A 64 5.29 -8.18 1.53
N ILE A 65 5.60 -6.88 1.29
CA ILE A 65 6.61 -6.51 0.29
C ILE A 65 7.90 -7.28 0.55
N ALA A 66 8.36 -7.28 1.81
CA ALA A 66 9.61 -7.91 2.21
C ALA A 66 9.57 -9.44 2.20
N ALA A 67 8.41 -10.04 2.48
CA ALA A 67 8.32 -11.50 2.69
C ALA A 67 8.01 -12.30 1.42
N TYR A 68 7.40 -11.67 0.40
CA TYR A 68 6.93 -12.40 -0.78
C TYR A 68 7.56 -11.89 -2.07
N ARG A 69 8.20 -12.79 -2.80
CA ARG A 69 8.83 -12.55 -4.10
C ARG A 69 8.12 -13.35 -5.19
N GLU A 70 7.43 -12.65 -6.10
CA GLU A 70 6.71 -13.28 -7.21
C GLU A 70 7.65 -14.00 -8.20
N ASP A 71 8.87 -13.48 -8.37
CA ASP A 71 9.87 -14.05 -9.26
C ASP A 71 10.51 -15.36 -8.71
N LEU A 72 10.26 -15.68 -7.47
CA LEU A 72 10.77 -16.88 -6.80
C LEU A 72 9.69 -17.94 -6.49
N ASP A 73 8.43 -17.63 -6.85
CA ASP A 73 7.28 -18.46 -6.49
C ASP A 73 6.34 -18.68 -7.68
N ASP A 74 5.91 -19.92 -7.88
CA ASP A 74 5.01 -20.34 -8.96
C ASP A 74 3.53 -20.39 -8.52
N SER A 75 3.19 -19.91 -7.33
CA SER A 75 1.81 -19.96 -6.79
C SER A 75 0.83 -19.04 -7.54
N GLY A 76 1.36 -18.04 -8.24
CA GLY A 76 0.59 -17.10 -9.05
C GLY A 76 -0.09 -15.99 -8.25
N TYR A 77 0.32 -15.75 -7.00
CA TYR A 77 -0.13 -14.58 -6.25
C TYR A 77 0.59 -13.31 -6.74
N ILE A 78 -0.20 -12.27 -6.92
CA ILE A 78 0.31 -10.92 -7.13
C ILE A 78 0.66 -10.31 -5.78
N ASN A 79 1.90 -9.85 -5.60
CA ASN A 79 2.31 -9.11 -4.42
C ASN A 79 1.70 -7.71 -4.45
N LEU A 80 0.61 -7.53 -3.72
CA LEU A 80 -0.03 -6.23 -3.46
C LEU A 80 0.37 -5.69 -2.08
N GLY A 81 1.60 -5.94 -1.65
CA GLY A 81 2.17 -5.25 -0.50
C GLY A 81 2.30 -3.75 -0.82
N LEU A 82 1.82 -2.92 0.09
CA LEU A 82 1.84 -1.46 -0.01
C LEU A 82 2.61 -0.89 1.16
N ASP A 83 3.51 0.06 0.92
CA ASP A 83 4.17 0.73 2.03
C ASP A 83 3.14 1.44 2.91
N TYR A 84 3.18 1.16 4.22
CA TYR A 84 2.16 1.59 5.19
C TYR A 84 0.72 1.14 4.88
N GLY A 85 0.52 0.11 4.04
CA GLY A 85 -0.81 -0.39 3.68
C GLY A 85 -1.61 -0.94 4.87
N VAL A 86 -2.90 -0.62 4.92
CA VAL A 86 -3.85 -1.10 5.93
C VAL A 86 -5.03 -1.83 5.28
N VAL A 87 -5.75 -2.63 6.05
CA VAL A 87 -6.86 -3.44 5.51
C VAL A 87 -7.93 -2.58 4.84
N ARG A 88 -8.20 -1.37 5.34
CA ARG A 88 -9.10 -0.41 4.73
C ARG A 88 -8.71 -0.05 3.30
N ASP A 89 -7.42 0.03 3.00
CA ASP A 89 -6.95 0.33 1.64
C ASP A 89 -7.38 -0.75 0.65
N LEU A 90 -7.22 -2.02 1.02
CA LEU A 90 -7.68 -3.12 0.17
C LEU A 90 -9.20 -3.10 0.00
N TRP A 91 -9.95 -2.88 1.08
CA TRP A 91 -11.40 -2.76 1.01
C TRP A 91 -11.82 -1.65 0.05
N GLU A 92 -11.24 -0.45 0.17
CA GLU A 92 -11.51 0.68 -0.70
C GLU A 92 -11.19 0.38 -2.18
N MET A 93 -10.09 -0.34 -2.44
CA MET A 93 -9.74 -0.75 -3.81
C MET A 93 -10.76 -1.72 -4.40
N VAL A 94 -11.24 -2.67 -3.62
CA VAL A 94 -12.23 -3.67 -4.05
C VAL A 94 -13.61 -3.03 -4.20
N ASP A 95 -14.08 -2.30 -3.20
CA ASP A 95 -15.41 -1.67 -3.16
C ASP A 95 -15.61 -0.66 -4.31
N ARG A 96 -14.57 0.14 -4.58
CA ARG A 96 -14.56 1.10 -5.70
C ARG A 96 -14.29 0.46 -7.07
N GLY A 97 -13.98 -0.83 -7.12
CA GLY A 97 -13.64 -1.54 -8.36
C GLY A 97 -12.33 -1.06 -8.99
N ILE A 98 -11.41 -0.49 -8.20
CA ILE A 98 -10.05 -0.12 -8.63
C ILE A 98 -9.27 -1.38 -9.00
N ILE A 99 -9.43 -2.44 -8.21
CA ILE A 99 -8.99 -3.79 -8.53
C ILE A 99 -10.17 -4.75 -8.54
N LYS A 100 -10.01 -5.83 -9.29
CA LYS A 100 -10.94 -6.97 -9.28
C LYS A 100 -10.12 -8.23 -9.01
N VAL A 101 -10.51 -8.96 -7.98
CA VAL A 101 -9.87 -10.23 -7.63
C VAL A 101 -10.72 -11.39 -8.14
N GLY A 102 -10.07 -12.41 -8.68
CA GLY A 102 -10.74 -13.56 -9.29
C GLY A 102 -11.10 -14.63 -8.29
N SER A 103 -10.11 -15.28 -7.72
CA SER A 103 -10.35 -16.51 -6.95
C SER A 103 -9.91 -16.40 -5.48
N GLU A 104 -8.88 -15.61 -5.16
CA GLU A 104 -8.30 -15.68 -3.81
C GLU A 104 -7.65 -14.37 -3.37
N ILE A 105 -7.88 -14.02 -2.09
CA ILE A 105 -7.18 -12.96 -1.37
C ILE A 105 -6.47 -13.58 -0.16
N VAL A 106 -5.17 -13.35 -0.06
CA VAL A 106 -4.38 -13.59 1.15
C VAL A 106 -4.09 -12.25 1.82
N LEU A 107 -4.41 -12.13 3.09
CA LEU A 107 -4.10 -10.95 3.92
C LEU A 107 -2.87 -11.22 4.77
N GLY A 108 -1.80 -10.48 4.55
CA GLY A 108 -0.66 -10.42 5.47
C GLY A 108 -0.98 -9.44 6.60
N LEU A 109 -1.31 -9.98 7.76
CA LEU A 109 -1.74 -9.21 8.92
C LEU A 109 -0.63 -9.04 9.94
N ASN A 110 -0.52 -7.86 10.46
CA ASN A 110 0.11 -7.53 11.73
C ASN A 110 -0.73 -6.41 12.38
N TYR A 111 -0.41 -6.00 13.61
CA TYR A 111 -1.23 -4.98 14.27
C TYR A 111 -1.22 -3.63 13.54
N LEU A 112 -0.16 -3.28 12.81
CA LEU A 112 -0.08 -2.04 12.04
C LEU A 112 -0.96 -2.06 10.78
N THR A 113 -1.19 -3.22 10.15
CA THR A 113 -2.16 -3.33 9.05
C THR A 113 -3.59 -3.10 9.48
N LEU A 114 -3.83 -3.11 10.80
CA LEU A 114 -5.13 -2.89 11.42
C LEU A 114 -5.23 -1.56 12.17
N TYR A 115 -4.16 -0.77 12.25
CA TYR A 115 -4.15 0.53 12.91
C TYR A 115 -4.82 1.60 12.05
N ASP A 116 -5.80 2.33 12.62
CA ASP A 116 -6.67 3.24 11.88
C ASP A 116 -5.95 4.51 11.40
N ASP A 117 -5.06 5.04 12.21
CA ASP A 117 -4.30 6.26 11.92
C ASP A 117 -2.91 5.98 11.31
N PHE A 118 -2.69 4.76 10.82
CA PHE A 118 -1.44 4.46 10.12
C PHE A 118 -1.42 5.22 8.79
N GLU A 119 -0.51 6.17 8.65
CA GLU A 119 -0.44 7.05 7.48
C GLU A 119 -0.04 6.27 6.24
N THR A 120 -0.99 6.03 5.37
CA THR A 120 -0.75 5.41 4.07
C THR A 120 -0.25 6.45 3.07
N ASN A 121 0.40 5.99 1.99
CA ASN A 121 0.93 6.88 0.98
C ASN A 121 -0.21 7.68 0.31
N PRO A 122 -0.22 9.02 0.41
CA PRO A 122 -1.27 9.85 -0.16
C PRO A 122 -1.33 9.82 -1.70
N THR A 123 -0.29 9.29 -2.36
CA THR A 123 -0.28 9.15 -3.82
C THR A 123 -1.08 7.94 -4.31
N TYR A 124 -1.50 7.04 -3.43
CA TYR A 124 -2.35 5.91 -3.81
C TYR A 124 -3.71 6.40 -4.33
N PRO A 125 -4.22 5.82 -5.43
CA PRO A 125 -5.44 6.34 -6.07
C PRO A 125 -6.69 6.21 -5.20
N PHE A 126 -6.73 5.26 -4.27
CA PHE A 126 -7.84 5.07 -3.35
C PHE A 126 -7.84 6.04 -2.17
N ASN A 127 -6.70 6.70 -1.87
CA ASN A 127 -6.61 7.74 -0.84
C ASN A 127 -7.01 9.11 -1.36
N ARG A 128 -7.22 9.26 -2.67
CA ARG A 128 -7.53 10.55 -3.30
C ARG A 128 -8.99 10.71 -3.63
N GLY A 129 -9.56 11.85 -3.22
CA GLY A 129 -10.86 12.29 -3.69
C GLY A 129 -10.80 12.81 -5.13
N ILE A 130 -11.94 12.80 -5.83
CA ILE A 130 -12.03 13.26 -7.22
C ILE A 130 -11.63 14.74 -7.42
N LEU A 131 -11.70 15.55 -6.35
CA LEU A 131 -11.34 16.97 -6.37
C LEU A 131 -9.91 17.24 -5.89
N GLU A 132 -9.19 16.21 -5.44
CA GLU A 132 -7.81 16.38 -5.00
C GLU A 132 -6.88 16.57 -6.20
N PRO A 133 -6.10 17.65 -6.21
CA PRO A 133 -5.28 17.99 -7.37
C PRO A 133 -4.18 16.98 -7.60
N TYR A 134 -4.14 16.40 -8.78
CA TYR A 134 -3.09 15.48 -9.21
C TYR A 134 -1.70 16.10 -9.09
N SER A 135 -1.55 17.36 -9.52
CA SER A 135 -0.29 18.10 -9.46
C SER A 135 0.25 18.23 -8.04
N TYR A 136 -0.61 18.32 -7.04
CA TYR A 136 -0.17 18.38 -5.64
C TYR A 136 0.52 17.07 -5.22
N PHE A 137 -0.11 15.93 -5.43
CA PHE A 137 0.41 14.61 -5.04
C PHE A 137 1.46 14.06 -6.01
N GLN A 138 1.47 14.53 -7.25
CA GLN A 138 2.38 14.05 -8.29
C GLN A 138 3.41 15.12 -8.72
N ARG A 139 3.63 16.16 -7.91
CA ARG A 139 4.51 17.28 -8.25
C ARG A 139 5.93 16.85 -8.66
N ASP A 140 6.47 15.85 -7.97
CA ASP A 140 7.82 15.36 -8.25
C ASP A 140 7.87 14.62 -9.60
N LYS A 141 6.85 13.85 -9.92
CA LYS A 141 6.67 13.23 -11.24
C LYS A 141 6.51 14.28 -12.33
N LEU A 142 5.69 15.32 -12.10
CA LEU A 142 5.51 16.41 -13.04
C LEU A 142 6.80 17.20 -13.27
N TYR A 143 7.60 17.41 -12.21
CA TYR A 143 8.91 18.03 -12.33
C TYR A 143 9.84 17.20 -13.21
N ILE A 144 10.01 15.93 -12.95
CA ILE A 144 10.83 15.00 -13.72
C ILE A 144 10.35 14.93 -15.18
N LEU A 145 9.03 14.85 -15.40
CA LEU A 145 8.45 14.88 -16.76
C LEU A 145 8.81 16.14 -17.49
N THR A 146 8.64 17.29 -16.87
CA THR A 146 8.92 18.59 -17.48
C THR A 146 10.40 18.70 -17.81
N GLU A 147 11.28 18.36 -16.89
CA GLU A 147 12.74 18.37 -17.09
C GLU A 147 13.16 17.43 -18.23
N SER A 148 12.67 16.19 -18.20
CA SER A 148 12.97 15.18 -19.23
C SER A 148 12.47 15.61 -20.61
N SER A 149 11.27 16.20 -20.68
CA SER A 149 10.71 16.70 -21.93
C SER A 149 11.54 17.86 -22.49
N LEU A 150 11.95 18.80 -21.64
CA LEU A 150 12.84 19.90 -22.06
C LEU A 150 14.20 19.40 -22.55
N LYS A 151 14.82 18.48 -21.82
CA LYS A 151 16.10 17.83 -22.21
C LYS A 151 15.97 17.14 -23.58
N SER A 152 14.87 16.40 -23.79
CA SER A 152 14.60 15.74 -25.08
C SER A 152 14.48 16.72 -26.23
N VAL A 153 13.77 17.84 -26.03
CA VAL A 153 13.58 18.88 -27.09
C VAL A 153 14.91 19.50 -27.51
N ILE A 154 15.85 19.67 -26.60
CA ILE A 154 17.19 20.24 -26.91
C ILE A 154 18.23 19.17 -27.27
N GLY A 155 17.81 17.92 -27.48
CA GLY A 155 18.68 16.84 -27.93
C GLY A 155 19.62 16.27 -26.85
N MET A 156 19.38 16.55 -25.57
CA MET A 156 20.13 15.94 -24.47
C MET A 156 19.60 14.52 -24.19
N SER A 157 20.49 13.62 -23.73
CA SER A 157 20.08 12.30 -23.27
C SER A 157 19.17 12.43 -22.04
N VAL A 158 18.08 11.67 -22.06
CA VAL A 158 17.13 11.58 -20.93
C VAL A 158 17.40 10.28 -20.21
N GLU A 159 17.80 10.38 -18.95
CA GLU A 159 17.80 9.22 -18.07
C GLU A 159 16.36 8.86 -17.72
N ARG A 160 16.06 7.56 -17.70
CA ARG A 160 14.79 7.01 -17.21
C ARG A 160 15.02 6.42 -15.82
N PRO A 161 15.09 7.25 -14.76
CA PRO A 161 15.59 6.83 -13.46
C PRO A 161 14.72 5.74 -12.80
N PHE A 162 13.51 5.53 -13.32
CA PHE A 162 12.56 4.57 -12.75
C PHE A 162 12.21 3.44 -13.73
N GLU A 163 12.87 3.37 -14.86
CA GLU A 163 12.79 2.21 -15.74
C GLU A 163 13.41 1.01 -15.04
N GLY A 164 12.61 -0.04 -14.80
CA GLY A 164 13.03 -1.20 -13.99
C GLY A 164 12.95 -0.98 -12.47
N GLN A 165 12.26 0.08 -12.00
CA GLN A 165 12.00 0.23 -10.57
C GLN A 165 11.22 -0.99 -10.06
N GLU A 166 11.74 -1.60 -9.01
CA GLU A 166 11.14 -2.71 -8.27
C GLU A 166 10.66 -2.24 -6.90
N LYS A 167 9.87 -3.07 -6.24
CA LYS A 167 9.54 -2.88 -4.82
C LYS A 167 10.79 -3.00 -3.97
N SER A 168 10.81 -2.29 -2.85
CA SER A 168 11.95 -2.31 -1.93
C SER A 168 12.03 -3.63 -1.18
N TYR A 169 13.17 -4.30 -1.27
CA TYR A 169 13.51 -5.48 -0.48
C TYR A 169 14.57 -5.14 0.55
N TYR A 170 14.59 -5.90 1.63
CA TYR A 170 15.53 -5.69 2.73
C TYR A 170 16.65 -6.72 2.68
N TYR A 171 17.88 -6.27 2.91
CA TYR A 171 19.07 -7.10 2.94
C TYR A 171 19.85 -6.85 4.24
N GLY A 172 20.46 -7.90 4.80
CA GLY A 172 21.17 -7.82 6.06
C GLY A 172 20.23 -7.63 7.25
N SER A 173 20.78 -7.11 8.33
CA SER A 173 20.04 -6.83 9.56
C SER A 173 20.51 -5.50 10.17
N LEU A 174 19.62 -4.79 10.80
CA LEU A 174 19.96 -3.63 11.59
C LEU A 174 20.86 -4.02 12.78
N SER A 175 21.72 -3.09 13.20
CA SER A 175 22.48 -3.25 14.42
C SER A 175 21.59 -3.29 15.66
N ASN A 176 22.07 -3.87 16.76
CA ASN A 176 21.32 -3.89 18.01
C ASN A 176 20.89 -2.49 18.49
N THR A 177 21.73 -1.48 18.25
CA THR A 177 21.39 -0.09 18.62
C THR A 177 20.23 0.44 17.80
N GLU A 178 20.21 0.22 16.48
CA GLU A 178 19.12 0.63 15.59
C GLU A 178 17.83 -0.13 15.89
N ILE A 179 17.92 -1.41 16.25
CA ILE A 179 16.77 -2.22 16.71
C ILE A 179 16.18 -1.61 18.00
N GLU A 180 17.00 -1.25 18.99
CA GLU A 180 16.52 -0.65 20.24
C GLU A 180 15.91 0.74 20.00
N GLU A 181 16.51 1.58 19.18
CA GLU A 181 15.95 2.89 18.81
C GLU A 181 14.58 2.74 18.13
N LYS A 182 14.46 1.78 17.22
CA LYS A 182 13.18 1.46 16.56
C LYS A 182 12.16 0.92 17.56
N LEU A 183 12.58 0.08 18.47
CA LEU A 183 11.75 -0.49 19.51
C LEU A 183 11.22 0.58 20.48
N ASP A 184 12.07 1.54 20.86
CA ASP A 184 11.67 2.67 21.70
C ASP A 184 10.63 3.54 20.98
N HIS A 185 10.83 3.82 19.70
CA HIS A 185 9.82 4.51 18.89
C HIS A 185 8.48 3.77 18.86
N TYR A 186 8.50 2.43 18.72
CA TYR A 186 7.27 1.62 18.72
C TYR A 186 6.57 1.61 20.09
N ARG A 187 7.34 1.56 21.19
CA ARG A 187 6.82 1.65 22.56
C ARG A 187 6.10 2.98 22.80
N GLU A 188 6.69 4.08 22.34
CA GLU A 188 6.15 5.41 22.52
C GLU A 188 4.93 5.68 21.63
N THR A 189 4.95 5.19 20.40
CA THR A 189 3.96 5.56 19.38
C THR A 189 2.79 4.59 19.32
N TYR A 190 3.03 3.27 19.40
CA TYR A 190 2.02 2.29 19.04
C TYR A 190 1.58 1.37 20.17
N TRP A 191 2.43 1.08 21.16
CA TRP A 191 2.14 0.01 22.11
C TRP A 191 1.19 0.38 23.25
N SER A 192 0.91 1.67 23.42
CA SER A 192 -0.05 2.18 24.41
C SER A 192 -1.42 2.54 23.83
N LEU A 193 -1.65 2.24 22.55
CA LEU A 193 -2.90 2.58 21.85
C LEU A 193 -4.09 1.78 22.44
N PRO A 194 -5.29 2.39 22.52
CA PRO A 194 -6.50 1.67 22.87
C PRO A 194 -6.98 0.83 21.67
N LEU A 195 -7.71 -0.25 21.95
CA LEU A 195 -8.27 -1.12 20.90
C LEU A 195 -9.24 -0.37 19.97
N SER A 196 -9.81 0.75 20.41
CA SER A 196 -10.68 1.61 19.59
C SER A 196 -9.99 2.16 18.34
N ASP A 197 -8.66 2.32 18.38
CA ASP A 197 -7.87 2.87 17.28
C ASP A 197 -7.59 1.83 16.15
N PHE A 198 -8.26 0.69 16.23
CA PHE A 198 -8.23 -0.39 15.26
C PHE A 198 -9.63 -0.69 14.68
N SER A 199 -10.64 0.07 15.11
CA SER A 199 -12.05 -0.24 14.84
C SER A 199 -12.44 -0.07 13.36
N GLU A 200 -11.88 0.92 12.65
CA GLU A 200 -12.17 1.15 11.23
C GLU A 200 -11.58 0.04 10.35
N ASN A 201 -10.34 -0.38 10.63
CA ASN A 201 -9.71 -1.46 9.89
C ASN A 201 -10.33 -2.83 10.23
N LEU A 202 -10.75 -3.08 11.47
CA LEU A 202 -11.52 -4.27 11.83
C LEU A 202 -12.88 -4.30 11.11
N ASN A 203 -13.56 -3.16 11.00
CA ASN A 203 -14.79 -3.05 10.21
C ASN A 203 -14.53 -3.24 8.70
N ALA A 204 -13.44 -2.72 8.18
CA ALA A 204 -13.03 -2.96 6.79
C ALA A 204 -12.72 -4.45 6.54
N LEU A 205 -12.07 -5.12 7.49
CA LEU A 205 -11.83 -6.56 7.44
C LEU A 205 -13.15 -7.35 7.38
N GLU A 206 -14.14 -6.98 8.19
CA GLU A 206 -15.46 -7.62 8.18
C GLU A 206 -16.17 -7.41 6.83
N LYS A 207 -16.15 -6.19 6.28
CA LYS A 207 -16.73 -5.91 4.96
C LYS A 207 -16.05 -6.69 3.85
N LEU A 208 -14.73 -6.77 3.88
CA LEU A 208 -13.94 -7.53 2.90
C LEU A 208 -14.26 -9.03 3.00
N ALA A 209 -14.33 -9.57 4.21
CA ALA A 209 -14.66 -10.99 4.44
C ALA A 209 -16.08 -11.33 3.96
N ALA A 210 -17.06 -10.46 4.25
CA ALA A 210 -18.42 -10.58 3.74
C ALA A 210 -18.45 -10.55 2.21
N TYR A 211 -17.75 -9.59 1.60
CA TYR A 211 -17.65 -9.46 0.15
C TYR A 211 -17.05 -10.73 -0.49
N CYS A 212 -15.95 -11.25 0.07
CA CYS A 212 -15.31 -12.47 -0.42
C CYS A 212 -16.28 -13.67 -0.35
N SER A 213 -16.97 -13.83 0.78
CA SER A 213 -17.98 -14.88 0.96
C SER A 213 -19.13 -14.79 -0.06
N GLU A 214 -19.65 -13.59 -0.30
CA GLU A 214 -20.76 -13.34 -1.25
C GLU A 214 -20.35 -13.58 -2.71
N HIS A 215 -19.07 -13.34 -3.05
CA HIS A 215 -18.57 -13.46 -4.43
C HIS A 215 -17.81 -14.76 -4.69
N GLY A 216 -17.73 -15.67 -3.71
CA GLY A 216 -17.02 -16.94 -3.85
C GLY A 216 -15.50 -16.80 -3.98
N ILE A 217 -14.95 -15.72 -3.44
CA ILE A 217 -13.51 -15.47 -3.37
C ILE A 217 -12.98 -16.12 -2.08
N CYS A 218 -11.95 -16.96 -2.19
CA CYS A 218 -11.30 -17.55 -1.02
C CYS A 218 -10.55 -16.45 -0.24
N LEU A 219 -10.89 -16.26 1.03
CA LEU A 219 -10.16 -15.36 1.91
C LEU A 219 -9.28 -16.17 2.85
N ARG A 220 -7.98 -15.84 2.88
CA ARG A 220 -7.03 -16.36 3.86
C ARG A 220 -6.33 -15.22 4.56
N ALA A 221 -5.90 -15.46 5.79
CA ALA A 221 -5.09 -14.52 6.55
C ALA A 221 -3.79 -15.19 7.00
N VAL A 222 -2.71 -14.43 6.95
CA VAL A 222 -1.39 -14.84 7.43
C VAL A 222 -0.94 -13.83 8.47
N TRP A 223 -0.81 -14.25 9.72
CA TRP A 223 -0.13 -13.43 10.71
C TRP A 223 1.36 -13.40 10.39
N MET A 224 1.81 -12.22 9.96
CA MET A 224 3.16 -12.00 9.48
C MET A 224 4.19 -12.21 10.56
N PRO A 225 5.40 -12.66 10.19
CA PRO A 225 6.47 -12.91 11.14
C PRO A 225 6.84 -11.67 11.96
N TRP A 226 7.21 -11.88 13.20
CA TRP A 226 7.75 -10.88 14.11
C TRP A 226 9.09 -11.37 14.67
N ASN A 227 10.06 -10.47 14.83
CA ASN A 227 11.39 -10.82 15.32
C ASN A 227 11.28 -11.41 16.74
N PRO A 228 11.68 -12.68 16.95
CA PRO A 228 11.46 -13.38 18.22
C PRO A 228 12.29 -12.84 19.40
N THR A 229 13.25 -11.94 19.13
CA THR A 229 14.01 -11.27 20.20
C THR A 229 13.24 -10.12 20.84
N VAL A 230 12.08 -9.76 20.27
CA VAL A 230 11.26 -8.65 20.73
C VAL A 230 9.93 -9.18 21.24
N GLU A 231 9.66 -8.99 22.52
CA GLU A 231 8.38 -9.33 23.13
C GLU A 231 7.28 -8.38 22.64
N ALA A 232 6.24 -8.96 22.04
CA ALA A 232 5.08 -8.19 21.58
C ALA A 232 4.23 -7.74 22.78
N PRO A 233 3.70 -6.50 22.79
CA PRO A 233 2.84 -6.03 23.87
C PRO A 233 1.47 -6.74 23.86
N GLU A 234 0.79 -6.74 25.01
CA GLU A 234 -0.57 -7.31 25.17
C GLU A 234 -1.57 -6.77 24.14
N LEU A 235 -1.41 -5.52 23.72
CA LEU A 235 -2.22 -4.90 22.66
C LEU A 235 -2.24 -5.73 21.38
N VAL A 236 -1.07 -6.25 20.96
CA VAL A 236 -0.97 -7.06 19.74
C VAL A 236 -1.84 -8.32 19.84
N GLY A 237 -1.84 -8.97 20.99
CA GLY A 237 -2.71 -10.12 21.26
C GLY A 237 -4.20 -9.76 21.17
N ARG A 238 -4.61 -8.65 21.78
CA ARG A 238 -6.01 -8.20 21.74
C ARG A 238 -6.48 -7.79 20.33
N VAL A 239 -5.63 -7.11 19.55
CA VAL A 239 -5.93 -6.77 18.15
C VAL A 239 -6.07 -8.04 17.31
N ARG A 240 -5.17 -9.00 17.52
CA ARG A 240 -5.22 -10.30 16.87
C ARG A 240 -6.50 -11.06 17.18
N GLU A 241 -6.86 -11.18 18.45
CA GLU A 241 -8.11 -11.85 18.89
C GLU A 241 -9.34 -11.22 18.21
N ALA A 242 -9.39 -9.89 18.12
CA ALA A 242 -10.49 -9.19 17.46
C ALA A 242 -10.53 -9.49 15.96
N ALA A 243 -9.40 -9.50 15.25
CA ALA A 243 -9.33 -9.81 13.83
C ALA A 243 -9.65 -11.29 13.56
N ASP A 244 -9.12 -12.22 14.36
CA ASP A 244 -9.38 -13.65 14.24
C ASP A 244 -10.88 -13.95 14.45
N ALA A 245 -11.54 -13.26 15.39
CA ALA A 245 -12.98 -13.39 15.59
C ALA A 245 -13.81 -12.92 14.38
N VAL A 246 -13.34 -11.90 13.65
CA VAL A 246 -13.96 -11.50 12.37
C VAL A 246 -13.74 -12.58 11.32
N LEU A 247 -12.52 -13.01 11.08
CA LEU A 247 -12.14 -13.98 10.06
C LEU A 247 -12.86 -15.33 10.24
N GLN A 248 -12.95 -15.82 11.48
CA GLN A 248 -13.62 -17.09 11.82
C GLN A 248 -15.14 -17.05 11.51
N ARG A 249 -15.80 -15.89 11.62
CA ARG A 249 -17.22 -15.76 11.25
C ARG A 249 -17.50 -16.02 9.76
N TYR A 250 -16.48 -15.88 8.92
CA TYR A 250 -16.56 -16.09 7.48
C TYR A 250 -15.77 -17.30 7.00
N ASP A 251 -15.41 -18.22 7.92
CA ASP A 251 -14.67 -19.45 7.64
C ASP A 251 -13.32 -19.21 6.92
N ALA A 252 -12.69 -18.04 7.12
CA ALA A 252 -11.39 -17.74 6.55
C ALA A 252 -10.29 -18.59 7.19
N GLU A 253 -9.41 -19.14 6.35
CA GLU A 253 -8.23 -19.87 6.83
C GLU A 253 -7.21 -18.89 7.44
N ILE A 254 -6.72 -19.21 8.64
CA ILE A 254 -5.74 -18.38 9.35
C ILE A 254 -4.45 -19.17 9.53
N LEU A 255 -3.36 -18.67 8.95
CA LEU A 255 -2.00 -19.20 9.13
C LEU A 255 -1.20 -18.29 10.08
N ASP A 256 -0.60 -18.87 11.09
CA ASP A 256 0.25 -18.14 12.02
C ASP A 256 1.74 -18.36 11.71
N LEU A 257 2.39 -17.31 11.23
CA LEU A 257 3.84 -17.28 11.00
C LEU A 257 4.59 -16.39 12.01
N SER A 258 3.90 -15.80 12.99
CA SER A 258 4.47 -14.77 13.87
C SER A 258 5.75 -15.24 14.61
N ASN A 259 5.87 -16.53 14.91
CA ASN A 259 7.02 -17.12 15.62
C ASN A 259 7.69 -18.27 14.85
N ARG A 260 7.69 -18.22 13.51
CA ARG A 260 8.19 -19.33 12.69
C ARG A 260 9.60 -19.13 12.17
N PHE A 261 10.18 -17.97 12.36
CA PHE A 261 11.48 -17.61 11.81
C PHE A 261 12.45 -17.24 12.93
N ASP A 262 13.72 -17.60 12.76
CA ASP A 262 14.80 -17.20 13.65
C ASP A 262 15.13 -15.70 13.47
N ALA A 263 15.70 -15.08 14.50
CA ALA A 263 16.06 -13.66 14.49
C ALA A 263 16.97 -13.27 13.29
N ALA A 264 17.83 -14.20 12.85
CA ALA A 264 18.70 -13.98 11.70
C ALA A 264 17.96 -13.78 10.38
N CYS A 265 16.69 -14.20 10.29
CA CYS A 265 15.86 -13.99 9.11
C CYS A 265 15.27 -12.58 9.02
N PHE A 266 15.53 -11.72 10.02
CA PHE A 266 14.93 -10.39 10.07
C PHE A 266 15.94 -9.29 9.76
N TYR A 267 15.50 -8.33 8.95
CA TYR A 267 16.17 -7.06 8.80
C TYR A 267 15.98 -6.21 10.07
N ASP A 268 14.75 -6.14 10.58
CA ASP A 268 14.35 -5.35 11.76
C ASP A 268 13.32 -6.07 12.65
N LEU A 269 12.33 -5.36 13.17
CA LEU A 269 11.30 -5.90 14.07
C LEU A 269 10.28 -6.79 13.34
N GLY A 270 9.95 -6.50 12.08
CA GLY A 270 8.87 -7.17 11.36
C GLY A 270 9.12 -7.37 9.86
N HIS A 271 10.30 -7.00 9.35
CA HIS A 271 10.65 -7.23 7.95
C HIS A 271 11.65 -8.38 7.83
N LEU A 272 11.30 -9.38 7.03
CA LEU A 272 12.24 -10.43 6.66
C LEU A 272 13.33 -9.89 5.74
N ASN A 273 14.52 -10.47 5.81
CA ASN A 273 15.63 -10.18 4.90
C ASN A 273 15.81 -11.29 3.86
N TYR A 274 16.63 -11.00 2.85
CA TYR A 274 16.92 -11.90 1.72
C TYR A 274 18.35 -12.47 1.76
N GLU A 275 18.91 -12.76 2.94
CA GLU A 275 20.22 -13.41 3.09
C GLU A 275 20.11 -14.84 3.52
#